data_393e10cb7f08cea46b95f30dcea5e408
#
_entry.id   393e10cb7f08cea46b95f30dcea5e408
#
_cell.length_a   1.000
_cell.length_b   1.000
_cell.length_c   1.000
_cell.angle_alpha   90.00
_cell.angle_beta   90.00
_cell.angle_gamma   90.00
#
_symmetry.space_group_name_H-M   'P 1'
#
loop_
_entity.id
_entity.type
_entity.pdbx_description
1 polymer ?
#
loop_
_entity_poly.entity_id
_entity_poly.type
_entity_poly.pdbx_seq_one_letter_code
_entity_poly.pdbx_strand_id
1 'polypeptide(L)'
;MLPSGEHMTKLDFVDTHVHFYDMQHPELFYAHWQPDVVHPTLGTRTRELGERNFVAEDYIALTRNANVTKAVHVQAAIGSKDPVKETEWLQKAADRTGFPRGIVAYADLREPDVDDMLARHAEYPLLRGIRDFSYGDYLTAPEFHRGFALLEKYNLSANMSVQWQEMEKLRDLAGKFPNIKMLVDHTGLPAERNDEYFAKWKQGMVTAAKPDNTVCKISGLGMSDNDWTVDSIRPFVLHCIESFGVDRCIFGTNWPVDSLFSGYDDIVDAYTEIISDFSEDEQIAMFSRNAELLYNI
;
A
#
# COMPACT_ATOMS: atom_id res chain seq x y z
N MET A 1 -20.85 -38.49 9.44
CA MET A 1 -21.28 -37.26 10.12
C MET A 1 -20.01 -36.50 10.35
N LEU A 2 -19.72 -35.48 9.54
CA LEU A 2 -18.66 -34.53 9.79
C LEU A 2 -19.15 -33.58 10.88
N PRO A 3 -18.30 -33.15 11.82
CA PRO A 3 -18.71 -32.20 12.85
C PRO A 3 -19.11 -30.89 12.19
N SER A 4 -20.22 -30.36 12.66
CA SER A 4 -20.79 -29.07 12.31
C SER A 4 -19.72 -27.98 12.42
N GLY A 5 -19.58 -27.18 11.34
CA GLY A 5 -18.58 -26.14 11.20
C GLY A 5 -18.44 -25.26 12.40
N GLU A 6 -17.30 -25.25 13.00
CA GLU A 6 -16.83 -24.13 13.77
C GLU A 6 -16.77 -22.93 12.81
N HIS A 7 -17.61 -21.95 13.03
CA HIS A 7 -17.42 -20.64 12.44
C HIS A 7 -16.07 -20.14 12.94
N MET A 8 -15.04 -20.26 12.12
CA MET A 8 -13.80 -19.52 12.36
C MET A 8 -14.21 -18.05 12.51
N THR A 9 -13.99 -17.48 13.67
CA THR A 9 -14.15 -16.04 13.86
C THR A 9 -13.20 -15.36 12.88
N LYS A 10 -13.76 -14.58 11.95
CA LYS A 10 -12.92 -13.81 11.03
C LYS A 10 -12.00 -12.92 11.86
N LEU A 11 -10.70 -12.99 11.59
CA LEU A 11 -9.72 -12.12 12.24
C LEU A 11 -9.99 -10.65 11.87
N ASP A 12 -9.66 -9.76 12.80
CA ASP A 12 -9.66 -8.33 12.53
C ASP A 12 -8.67 -8.01 11.41
N PHE A 13 -9.14 -7.30 10.39
CA PHE A 13 -8.32 -6.90 9.25
C PHE A 13 -8.13 -5.38 9.21
N VAL A 14 -6.87 -4.95 9.15
CA VAL A 14 -6.48 -3.57 8.87
C VAL A 14 -6.03 -3.50 7.42
N ASP A 15 -6.86 -2.92 6.56
CA ASP A 15 -6.52 -2.77 5.15
C ASP A 15 -5.52 -1.63 4.96
N THR A 16 -4.26 -1.97 4.70
CA THR A 16 -3.17 -0.99 4.67
C THR A 16 -2.98 -0.30 3.33
N HIS A 17 -3.83 -0.61 2.32
CA HIS A 17 -3.70 -0.02 1.00
C HIS A 17 -5.05 0.13 0.31
N VAL A 18 -5.68 1.28 0.50
CA VAL A 18 -6.92 1.65 -0.20
C VAL A 18 -6.77 3.02 -0.85
N HIS A 19 -7.56 3.27 -1.90
CA HIS A 19 -7.60 4.55 -2.58
C HIS A 19 -9.03 5.08 -2.59
N PHE A 20 -9.32 6.09 -1.76
CA PHE A 20 -10.57 6.84 -1.86
C PHE A 20 -10.41 7.95 -2.89
N TYR A 21 -11.44 8.22 -3.67
CA TYR A 21 -11.40 9.26 -4.68
C TYR A 21 -12.79 9.76 -5.06
N ASP A 22 -12.84 11.01 -5.48
CA ASP A 22 -14.01 11.68 -6.02
C ASP A 22 -13.61 12.40 -7.32
N MET A 23 -13.95 11.78 -8.45
CA MET A 23 -13.62 12.31 -9.79
C MET A 23 -14.28 13.67 -10.08
N GLN A 24 -15.27 14.07 -9.28
CA GLN A 24 -15.99 15.35 -9.43
C GLN A 24 -15.47 16.42 -8.45
N HIS A 25 -14.49 16.09 -7.59
CA HIS A 25 -13.96 17.05 -6.64
C HIS A 25 -13.22 18.19 -7.36
N PRO A 26 -13.54 19.48 -7.09
CA PRO A 26 -13.03 20.61 -7.88
C PRO A 26 -11.53 20.87 -7.75
N GLU A 27 -10.89 20.39 -6.69
CA GLU A 27 -9.48 20.65 -6.38
C GLU A 27 -8.60 19.40 -6.52
N LEU A 28 -9.19 18.19 -6.73
CA LEU A 28 -8.45 16.93 -6.85
C LEU A 28 -8.41 16.48 -8.30
N PHE A 29 -7.23 15.99 -8.73
CA PHE A 29 -7.04 15.47 -10.07
C PHE A 29 -6.34 14.12 -10.03
N TYR A 30 -6.97 13.12 -10.61
CA TYR A 30 -6.53 11.73 -10.60
C TYR A 30 -5.91 11.39 -11.96
N ALA A 31 -4.63 11.72 -12.14
CA ALA A 31 -3.94 11.65 -13.43
C ALA A 31 -3.98 10.24 -14.06
N HIS A 32 -3.88 9.19 -13.24
CA HIS A 32 -3.85 7.82 -13.73
C HIS A 32 -5.21 7.26 -14.17
N TRP A 33 -6.31 7.93 -13.84
CA TRP A 33 -7.67 7.46 -14.14
C TRP A 33 -8.39 8.30 -15.19
N GLN A 34 -7.65 9.17 -15.88
CA GLN A 34 -8.22 9.97 -16.97
C GLN A 34 -8.48 9.09 -18.20
N PRO A 35 -9.50 9.42 -19.02
CA PRO A 35 -9.93 8.58 -20.16
C PRO A 35 -8.85 8.32 -21.20
N ASP A 36 -7.92 9.26 -21.39
CA ASP A 36 -6.87 9.19 -22.41
C ASP A 36 -5.55 8.61 -21.91
N VAL A 37 -5.50 8.19 -20.63
CA VAL A 37 -4.26 7.69 -20.02
C VAL A 37 -4.15 6.18 -20.22
N VAL A 38 -2.93 5.75 -20.53
CA VAL A 38 -2.52 4.34 -20.52
C VAL A 38 -1.59 4.15 -19.33
N HIS A 39 -2.07 3.48 -18.29
CA HIS A 39 -1.27 3.24 -17.09
C HIS A 39 -0.13 2.24 -17.40
N PRO A 40 1.10 2.46 -16.92
CA PRO A 40 2.25 1.59 -17.24
C PRO A 40 2.03 0.11 -16.93
N THR A 41 1.34 -0.21 -15.85
CA THR A 41 1.07 -1.58 -15.41
C THR A 41 -0.31 -2.08 -15.82
N LEU A 42 -1.33 -1.23 -15.75
CA LEU A 42 -2.75 -1.61 -15.91
C LEU A 42 -3.32 -1.31 -17.30
N GLY A 43 -2.51 -0.68 -18.17
CA GLY A 43 -2.94 -0.31 -19.52
C GLY A 43 -4.13 0.65 -19.48
N THR A 44 -5.14 0.36 -20.31
CA THR A 44 -6.36 1.19 -20.42
C THR A 44 -7.44 0.84 -19.38
N ARG A 45 -7.25 -0.21 -18.58
CA ARG A 45 -8.28 -0.67 -17.61
C ARG A 45 -8.54 0.33 -16.49
N THR A 46 -7.57 1.18 -16.16
CA THR A 46 -7.74 2.24 -15.15
C THR A 46 -8.85 3.24 -15.49
N ARG A 47 -9.29 3.30 -16.75
CA ARG A 47 -10.44 4.13 -17.18
C ARG A 47 -11.73 3.74 -16.47
N GLU A 48 -11.91 2.44 -16.19
CA GLU A 48 -13.08 1.93 -15.46
C GLU A 48 -13.17 2.52 -14.04
N LEU A 49 -12.01 2.82 -13.42
CA LEU A 49 -11.94 3.51 -12.12
C LEU A 49 -12.38 4.96 -12.25
N GLY A 50 -11.99 5.65 -13.34
CA GLY A 50 -12.34 7.04 -13.60
C GLY A 50 -13.82 7.28 -13.92
N GLU A 51 -14.60 6.23 -14.23
CA GLU A 51 -16.03 6.33 -14.54
C GLU A 51 -16.93 6.45 -13.29
N ARG A 52 -16.36 6.29 -12.11
CA ARG A 52 -17.10 6.32 -10.82
C ARG A 52 -16.28 7.00 -9.73
N ASN A 53 -16.95 7.37 -8.65
CA ASN A 53 -16.30 7.73 -7.40
C ASN A 53 -16.15 6.49 -6.52
N PHE A 54 -15.22 6.55 -5.58
CA PHE A 54 -15.10 5.56 -4.52
C PHE A 54 -14.68 6.27 -3.22
N VAL A 55 -15.66 6.61 -2.42
CA VAL A 55 -15.47 7.39 -1.18
C VAL A 55 -15.53 6.48 0.05
N ALA A 56 -15.27 7.05 1.22
CA ALA A 56 -15.25 6.29 2.48
C ALA A 56 -16.58 5.55 2.76
N GLU A 57 -17.71 6.15 2.40
CA GLU A 57 -19.03 5.55 2.56
C GLU A 57 -19.23 4.30 1.69
N ASP A 58 -18.69 4.30 0.46
CA ASP A 58 -18.73 3.14 -0.43
C ASP A 58 -17.89 2.00 0.14
N TYR A 59 -16.70 2.34 0.69
CA TYR A 59 -15.84 1.37 1.34
C TYR A 59 -16.49 0.73 2.57
N ILE A 60 -17.13 1.51 3.43
CA ILE A 60 -17.84 1.02 4.61
C ILE A 60 -18.99 0.08 4.19
N ALA A 61 -19.73 0.45 3.14
CA ALA A 61 -20.80 -0.39 2.63
C ALA A 61 -20.27 -1.72 2.06
N LEU A 62 -19.15 -1.67 1.35
CA LEU A 62 -18.47 -2.82 0.76
C LEU A 62 -17.97 -3.79 1.84
N THR A 63 -17.29 -3.27 2.86
CA THR A 63 -16.55 -4.06 3.85
C THR A 63 -17.35 -4.47 5.07
N ARG A 64 -18.65 -4.14 5.14
CA ARG A 64 -19.51 -4.36 6.31
C ARG A 64 -19.53 -5.81 6.84
N ASN A 65 -19.22 -6.79 5.99
CA ASN A 65 -19.21 -8.22 6.33
C ASN A 65 -17.79 -8.82 6.36
N ALA A 66 -16.76 -8.02 6.08
CA ALA A 66 -15.36 -8.48 5.91
C ALA A 66 -14.50 -8.34 7.17
N ASN A 67 -15.08 -7.97 8.31
CA ASN A 67 -14.36 -7.72 9.58
C ASN A 67 -13.20 -6.72 9.45
N VAL A 68 -13.34 -5.73 8.57
CA VAL A 68 -12.36 -4.65 8.42
C VAL A 68 -12.56 -3.62 9.53
N THR A 69 -11.56 -3.47 10.37
CA THR A 69 -11.63 -2.56 11.52
C THR A 69 -11.05 -1.18 11.24
N LYS A 70 -10.04 -1.11 10.36
CA LYS A 70 -9.36 0.11 9.98
C LYS A 70 -8.89 0.04 8.52
N ALA A 71 -8.67 1.21 7.90
CA ALA A 71 -8.04 1.30 6.59
C ALA A 71 -7.03 2.45 6.55
N VAL A 72 -5.97 2.26 5.78
CA VAL A 72 -4.98 3.30 5.47
C VAL A 72 -5.13 3.69 4.00
N HIS A 73 -5.50 4.95 3.78
CA HIS A 73 -5.52 5.49 2.44
C HIS A 73 -4.09 5.74 1.95
N VAL A 74 -3.82 5.32 0.73
CA VAL A 74 -2.59 5.68 0.01
C VAL A 74 -2.96 6.63 -1.13
N GLN A 75 -2.17 7.67 -1.31
CA GLN A 75 -2.41 8.74 -2.26
C GLN A 75 -2.97 8.25 -3.61
N ALA A 76 -3.93 8.99 -4.17
CA ALA A 76 -4.58 8.72 -5.45
C ALA A 76 -4.63 9.95 -6.37
N ALA A 77 -4.76 11.14 -5.79
CA ALA A 77 -4.95 12.39 -6.54
C ALA A 77 -3.63 12.98 -7.07
N ILE A 78 -2.79 12.13 -7.69
CA ILE A 78 -1.56 12.55 -8.37
C ILE A 78 -1.91 13.47 -9.54
N GLY A 79 -1.27 14.64 -9.58
CA GLY A 79 -1.51 15.67 -10.58
C GLY A 79 -2.40 16.80 -10.09
N SER A 80 -2.91 16.74 -8.87
CA SER A 80 -3.55 17.88 -8.20
C SER A 80 -2.56 19.03 -8.05
N LYS A 81 -3.04 20.27 -8.25
CA LYS A 81 -2.19 21.47 -8.12
C LYS A 81 -1.61 21.64 -6.71
N ASP A 82 -2.38 21.24 -5.72
CA ASP A 82 -2.00 21.24 -4.32
C ASP A 82 -2.28 19.85 -3.73
N PRO A 83 -1.25 19.01 -3.54
CA PRO A 83 -1.42 17.65 -2.99
C PRO A 83 -2.03 17.63 -1.58
N VAL A 84 -1.87 18.69 -0.79
CA VAL A 84 -2.41 18.77 0.57
C VAL A 84 -3.95 18.74 0.58
N LYS A 85 -4.58 19.11 -0.55
CA LYS A 85 -6.04 19.05 -0.68
C LYS A 85 -6.62 17.63 -0.58
N GLU A 86 -5.89 16.62 -1.03
CA GLU A 86 -6.28 15.23 -0.82
C GLU A 86 -6.26 14.87 0.67
N THR A 87 -5.22 15.25 1.40
CA THR A 87 -5.11 15.00 2.83
C THR A 87 -6.23 15.73 3.61
N GLU A 88 -6.52 16.97 3.26
CA GLU A 88 -7.64 17.75 3.84
C GLU A 88 -8.98 17.05 3.62
N TRP A 89 -9.24 16.61 2.38
CA TRP A 89 -10.48 15.93 2.02
C TRP A 89 -10.64 14.60 2.76
N LEU A 90 -9.58 13.82 2.87
CA LEU A 90 -9.56 12.55 3.58
C LEU A 90 -9.73 12.72 5.10
N GLN A 91 -9.11 13.74 5.69
CA GLN A 91 -9.32 14.05 7.11
C GLN A 91 -10.78 14.37 7.38
N LYS A 92 -11.42 15.20 6.53
CA LYS A 92 -12.86 15.50 6.64
C LYS A 92 -13.74 14.25 6.47
N ALA A 93 -13.36 13.35 5.57
CA ALA A 93 -14.05 12.07 5.40
C ALA A 93 -13.94 11.21 6.67
N ALA A 94 -12.75 11.11 7.25
CA ALA A 94 -12.51 10.36 8.47
C ALA A 94 -13.24 10.96 9.69
N ASP A 95 -13.28 12.27 9.82
CA ASP A 95 -14.02 12.95 10.91
C ASP A 95 -15.53 12.65 10.84
N ARG A 96 -16.06 12.43 9.65
CA ARG A 96 -17.48 12.13 9.41
C ARG A 96 -17.81 10.64 9.54
N THR A 97 -16.93 9.77 9.03
CA THR A 97 -17.23 8.35 8.82
C THR A 97 -16.43 7.39 9.70
N GLY A 98 -15.30 7.85 10.26
CA GLY A 98 -14.31 7.02 10.92
C GLY A 98 -13.26 6.41 9.97
N PHE A 99 -13.37 6.62 8.65
CA PHE A 99 -12.42 6.12 7.64
C PHE A 99 -11.92 7.24 6.72
N PRO A 100 -10.61 7.20 6.31
CA PRO A 100 -9.57 6.27 6.74
C PRO A 100 -9.08 6.52 8.17
N ARG A 101 -8.28 5.59 8.72
CA ARG A 101 -7.62 5.74 10.03
C ARG A 101 -6.17 6.21 9.91
N GLY A 102 -5.61 6.16 8.72
CA GLY A 102 -4.29 6.67 8.38
C GLY A 102 -4.25 7.16 6.94
N ILE A 103 -3.40 8.14 6.67
CA ILE A 103 -3.21 8.73 5.34
C ILE A 103 -1.73 8.65 4.98
N VAL A 104 -1.44 8.04 3.84
CA VAL A 104 -0.16 8.12 3.15
C VAL A 104 -0.35 9.09 1.99
N ALA A 105 0.16 10.30 2.14
CA ALA A 105 -0.04 11.39 1.20
C ALA A 105 1.00 11.40 0.07
N TYR A 106 0.75 12.19 -0.97
CA TYR A 106 1.73 12.44 -2.03
C TYR A 106 2.61 13.65 -1.71
N ALA A 107 3.91 13.49 -1.91
CA ALA A 107 4.85 14.61 -2.05
C ALA A 107 6.00 14.17 -2.99
N ASP A 108 6.42 15.04 -3.91
CA ASP A 108 7.69 14.87 -4.62
C ASP A 108 8.83 15.31 -3.69
N LEU A 109 9.57 14.35 -3.19
CA LEU A 109 10.64 14.60 -2.21
C LEU A 109 11.87 15.30 -2.80
N ARG A 110 11.91 15.47 -4.13
CA ARG A 110 13.01 16.20 -4.81
C ARG A 110 12.79 17.71 -4.84
N GLU A 111 11.54 18.16 -4.66
CA GLU A 111 11.22 19.57 -4.72
C GLU A 111 11.97 20.38 -3.65
N PRO A 112 12.45 21.61 -3.98
CA PRO A 112 13.24 22.40 -3.04
C PRO A 112 12.45 22.90 -1.83
N ASP A 113 11.14 23.05 -1.96
CA ASP A 113 10.19 23.52 -0.94
C ASP A 113 9.39 22.39 -0.27
N VAL A 114 9.84 21.14 -0.41
CA VAL A 114 9.12 19.96 0.13
C VAL A 114 8.94 20.02 1.65
N ASP A 115 9.81 20.70 2.41
CA ASP A 115 9.63 20.87 3.87
C ASP A 115 8.35 21.67 4.18
N ASP A 116 8.05 22.71 3.43
CA ASP A 116 6.81 23.48 3.58
C ASP A 116 5.58 22.64 3.24
N MET A 117 5.66 21.81 2.20
CA MET A 117 4.58 20.88 1.84
C MET A 117 4.35 19.83 2.94
N LEU A 118 5.42 19.20 3.43
CA LEU A 118 5.32 18.24 4.53
C LEU A 118 4.77 18.86 5.81
N ALA A 119 5.15 20.10 6.13
CA ALA A 119 4.61 20.83 7.26
C ALA A 119 3.09 21.03 7.14
N ARG A 120 2.59 21.41 5.95
CA ARG A 120 1.16 21.56 5.68
C ARG A 120 0.40 20.23 5.76
N HIS A 121 0.96 19.14 5.25
CA HIS A 121 0.38 17.81 5.43
C HIS A 121 0.31 17.39 6.90
N ALA A 122 1.34 17.73 7.69
CA ALA A 122 1.44 17.41 9.12
C ALA A 122 0.43 18.17 10.01
N GLU A 123 -0.27 19.18 9.48
CA GLU A 123 -1.40 19.82 10.18
C GLU A 123 -2.60 18.87 10.33
N TYR A 124 -2.65 17.80 9.55
CA TYR A 124 -3.74 16.81 9.56
C TYR A 124 -3.37 15.59 10.42
N PRO A 125 -4.12 15.34 11.52
CA PRO A 125 -3.76 14.34 12.53
C PRO A 125 -3.67 12.89 12.01
N LEU A 126 -4.28 12.57 10.86
CA LEU A 126 -4.25 11.22 10.29
C LEU A 126 -3.10 10.99 9.31
N LEU A 127 -2.24 11.97 9.07
CA LEU A 127 -1.04 11.74 8.25
C LEU A 127 -0.12 10.71 8.92
N ARG A 128 0.33 9.72 8.16
CA ARG A 128 1.18 8.61 8.65
C ARG A 128 2.39 8.34 7.77
N GLY A 129 2.34 8.79 6.53
CA GLY A 129 3.42 8.51 5.60
C GLY A 129 3.32 9.33 4.33
N ILE A 130 4.36 9.18 3.51
CA ILE A 130 4.46 9.78 2.18
C ILE A 130 4.72 8.67 1.17
N ARG A 131 4.09 8.79 0.01
CA ARG A 131 4.43 8.04 -1.19
C ARG A 131 4.84 9.02 -2.27
N ASP A 132 6.16 9.08 -2.51
CA ASP A 132 6.70 9.73 -3.69
C ASP A 132 6.53 8.79 -4.89
N PHE A 133 5.79 9.21 -5.89
CA PHE A 133 5.49 8.42 -7.08
C PHE A 133 6.43 8.78 -8.24
N SER A 134 7.72 8.91 -7.91
CA SER A 134 8.77 9.21 -8.87
C SER A 134 9.15 7.98 -9.68
N TYR A 135 9.66 8.24 -10.88
CA TYR A 135 10.14 7.22 -11.79
C TYR A 135 11.61 7.41 -12.10
N GLY A 136 12.25 6.34 -12.59
CA GLY A 136 13.66 6.36 -12.98
C GLY A 136 14.59 6.21 -11.77
N ASP A 137 15.81 6.73 -11.91
CA ASP A 137 16.89 6.53 -10.93
C ASP A 137 16.86 7.54 -9.77
N TYR A 138 15.68 7.74 -9.16
CA TYR A 138 15.48 8.74 -8.11
C TYR A 138 16.05 8.32 -6.75
N LEU A 139 16.08 7.02 -6.44
CA LEU A 139 16.49 6.50 -5.12
C LEU A 139 17.92 6.89 -4.71
N THR A 140 18.77 7.22 -5.68
CA THR A 140 20.15 7.64 -5.45
C THR A 140 20.37 9.14 -5.64
N ALA A 141 19.34 9.88 -6.06
CA ALA A 141 19.42 11.31 -6.32
C ALA A 141 19.64 12.12 -5.04
N PRO A 142 20.61 13.05 -4.99
CA PRO A 142 20.87 13.88 -3.81
C PRO A 142 19.64 14.71 -3.38
N GLU A 143 18.87 15.19 -4.34
CA GLU A 143 17.64 15.96 -4.10
C GLU A 143 16.59 15.11 -3.39
N PHE A 144 16.41 13.86 -3.82
CA PHE A 144 15.53 12.91 -3.18
C PHE A 144 15.99 12.62 -1.74
N HIS A 145 17.28 12.35 -1.53
CA HIS A 145 17.81 12.10 -0.18
C HIS A 145 17.62 13.29 0.76
N ARG A 146 17.72 14.53 0.24
CA ARG A 146 17.46 15.73 1.04
C ARG A 146 16.02 15.77 1.55
N GLY A 147 15.05 15.58 0.67
CA GLY A 147 13.63 15.58 1.07
C GLY A 147 13.25 14.32 1.86
N PHE A 148 13.81 13.18 1.51
CA PHE A 148 13.58 11.92 2.24
C PHE A 148 13.97 12.01 3.71
N ALA A 149 15.10 12.67 4.02
CA ALA A 149 15.55 12.89 5.39
C ALA A 149 14.54 13.67 6.24
N LEU A 150 13.69 14.50 5.63
CA LEU A 150 12.66 15.27 6.34
C LEU A 150 11.53 14.40 6.88
N LEU A 151 11.33 13.19 6.35
CA LEU A 151 10.31 12.27 6.85
C LEU A 151 10.54 11.91 8.33
N GLU A 152 11.80 11.85 8.77
CA GLU A 152 12.14 11.64 10.18
C GLU A 152 11.66 12.82 11.07
N LYS A 153 11.83 14.07 10.60
CA LYS A 153 11.38 15.27 11.31
C LYS A 153 9.87 15.23 11.60
N TYR A 154 9.08 14.69 10.69
CA TYR A 154 7.62 14.61 10.80
C TYR A 154 7.12 13.25 11.29
N ASN A 155 8.03 12.32 11.64
CA ASN A 155 7.71 10.94 12.04
C ASN A 155 6.82 10.21 11.01
N LEU A 156 7.19 10.30 9.74
CA LEU A 156 6.46 9.72 8.62
C LEU A 156 7.16 8.48 8.07
N SER A 157 6.37 7.49 7.67
CA SER A 157 6.83 6.35 6.89
C SER A 157 6.95 6.71 5.41
N ALA A 158 7.76 5.94 4.67
CA ALA A 158 7.87 6.05 3.22
C ALA A 158 7.29 4.80 2.54
N ASN A 159 6.31 5.00 1.67
CA ASN A 159 5.80 3.95 0.81
C ASN A 159 6.60 3.93 -0.51
N MET A 160 7.20 2.79 -0.83
CA MET A 160 8.17 2.63 -1.91
C MET A 160 7.64 1.70 -2.99
N SER A 161 7.34 2.27 -4.17
CA SER A 161 6.95 1.50 -5.37
C SER A 161 8.19 1.08 -6.13
N VAL A 162 8.85 0.01 -5.70
CA VAL A 162 10.12 -0.49 -6.24
C VAL A 162 9.98 -1.91 -6.77
N GLN A 163 10.74 -2.23 -7.79
CA GLN A 163 10.84 -3.58 -8.35
C GLN A 163 12.19 -4.23 -7.97
N TRP A 164 12.32 -5.53 -8.26
CA TRP A 164 13.50 -6.30 -7.86
C TRP A 164 14.84 -5.67 -8.30
N GLN A 165 14.87 -4.97 -9.42
CA GLN A 165 16.07 -4.29 -9.95
C GLN A 165 16.57 -3.15 -9.05
N GLU A 166 15.66 -2.60 -8.23
CA GLU A 166 15.92 -1.42 -7.39
C GLU A 166 16.19 -1.78 -5.93
N MET A 167 16.03 -3.05 -5.54
CA MET A 167 16.08 -3.48 -4.13
C MET A 167 17.44 -3.28 -3.48
N GLU A 168 18.53 -3.27 -4.23
CA GLU A 168 19.86 -2.90 -3.70
C GLU A 168 19.91 -1.42 -3.32
N LYS A 169 19.36 -0.55 -4.18
CA LYS A 169 19.29 0.89 -3.90
C LYS A 169 18.37 1.18 -2.70
N LEU A 170 17.26 0.46 -2.61
CA LEU A 170 16.34 0.55 -1.46
C LEU A 170 17.05 0.13 -0.16
N ARG A 171 17.77 -0.99 -0.16
CA ARG A 171 18.58 -1.45 0.97
C ARG A 171 19.57 -0.37 1.43
N ASP A 172 20.28 0.22 0.48
CA ASP A 172 21.29 1.23 0.76
C ASP A 172 20.65 2.53 1.29
N LEU A 173 19.50 2.91 0.75
CA LEU A 173 18.71 4.02 1.25
C LEU A 173 18.23 3.75 2.70
N ALA A 174 17.73 2.54 2.97
CA ALA A 174 17.28 2.13 4.30
C ALA A 174 18.43 2.15 5.33
N GLY A 175 19.62 1.70 4.92
CA GLY A 175 20.82 1.80 5.75
C GLY A 175 21.25 3.24 6.04
N LYS A 176 21.01 4.16 5.11
CA LYS A 176 21.32 5.59 5.26
C LYS A 176 20.33 6.31 6.19
N PHE A 177 19.07 5.88 6.22
CA PHE A 177 17.99 6.49 7.00
C PHE A 177 17.31 5.47 7.93
N PRO A 178 18.03 4.96 8.95
CA PRO A 178 17.56 3.83 9.76
C PRO A 178 16.33 4.14 10.62
N ASN A 179 16.03 5.41 10.87
CA ASN A 179 14.88 5.84 11.66
C ASN A 179 13.59 6.00 10.85
N ILE A 180 13.68 5.94 9.51
CA ILE A 180 12.51 6.04 8.63
C ILE A 180 12.05 4.63 8.27
N LYS A 181 10.80 4.28 8.56
CA LYS A 181 10.20 3.01 8.10
C LYS A 181 9.89 3.09 6.61
N MET A 182 10.39 2.12 5.85
CA MET A 182 10.19 2.03 4.40
C MET A 182 9.34 0.80 4.08
N LEU A 183 8.20 1.04 3.45
CA LEU A 183 7.27 -0.02 3.07
C LEU A 183 7.48 -0.36 1.60
N VAL A 184 7.85 -1.60 1.33
CA VAL A 184 7.88 -2.15 -0.03
C VAL A 184 6.44 -2.44 -0.45
N ASP A 185 5.86 -1.56 -1.25
CA ASP A 185 4.49 -1.70 -1.72
C ASP A 185 4.33 -2.87 -2.69
N HIS A 186 3.17 -3.51 -2.66
CA HIS A 186 2.72 -4.52 -3.62
C HIS A 186 3.71 -5.67 -3.83
N THR A 187 4.26 -6.19 -2.73
CA THR A 187 5.23 -7.32 -2.81
C THR A 187 6.41 -7.07 -3.76
N GLY A 188 6.83 -5.79 -3.89
CA GLY A 188 7.86 -5.40 -4.85
C GLY A 188 7.44 -5.56 -6.31
N LEU A 189 6.14 -5.41 -6.63
CA LEU A 189 5.57 -5.39 -7.98
C LEU A 189 6.08 -6.54 -8.87
N PRO A 190 5.79 -7.81 -8.56
CA PRO A 190 6.25 -8.95 -9.37
C PRO A 190 5.54 -8.98 -10.73
N ALA A 191 6.16 -8.40 -11.76
CA ALA A 191 5.54 -8.11 -13.05
C ALA A 191 5.39 -9.35 -13.96
N GLU A 192 6.20 -10.41 -13.74
CA GLU A 192 6.21 -11.60 -14.59
C GLU A 192 6.07 -12.88 -13.76
N ARG A 193 5.65 -13.97 -14.40
CA ARG A 193 5.36 -15.27 -13.76
C ARG A 193 6.28 -16.41 -14.20
N ASN A 194 7.33 -16.11 -15.02
CA ASN A 194 8.31 -17.14 -15.39
C ASN A 194 9.33 -17.40 -14.28
N ASP A 195 9.95 -18.59 -14.31
CA ASP A 195 10.87 -19.04 -13.26
C ASP A 195 12.12 -18.16 -13.10
N GLU A 196 12.65 -17.61 -14.21
CA GLU A 196 13.82 -16.74 -14.18
C GLU A 196 13.50 -15.43 -13.46
N TYR A 197 12.36 -14.81 -13.81
CA TYR A 197 11.90 -13.58 -13.13
C TYR A 197 11.63 -13.84 -11.67
N PHE A 198 10.94 -14.94 -11.35
CA PHE A 198 10.61 -15.31 -9.97
C PHE A 198 11.88 -15.49 -9.12
N ALA A 199 12.93 -16.12 -9.67
CA ALA A 199 14.21 -16.26 -8.97
C ALA A 199 14.87 -14.91 -8.68
N LYS A 200 14.87 -13.98 -9.63
CA LYS A 200 15.41 -12.62 -9.47
C LYS A 200 14.58 -11.82 -8.46
N TRP A 201 13.25 -11.88 -8.56
CA TRP A 201 12.35 -11.23 -7.62
C TRP A 201 12.57 -11.74 -6.20
N LYS A 202 12.66 -13.04 -5.97
CA LYS A 202 12.98 -13.62 -4.66
C LYS A 202 14.27 -13.05 -4.08
N GLN A 203 15.34 -13.02 -4.87
CA GLN A 203 16.61 -12.46 -4.44
C GLN A 203 16.50 -10.96 -4.11
N GLY A 204 15.71 -10.22 -4.87
CA GLY A 204 15.39 -8.82 -4.59
C GLY A 204 14.69 -8.64 -3.25
N MET A 205 13.65 -9.43 -2.95
CA MET A 205 12.92 -9.37 -1.69
C MET A 205 13.80 -9.70 -0.48
N VAL A 206 14.64 -10.73 -0.58
CA VAL A 206 15.66 -11.04 0.43
C VAL A 206 16.61 -9.86 0.65
N THR A 207 16.98 -9.13 -0.41
CA THR A 207 17.85 -7.96 -0.31
C THR A 207 17.13 -6.79 0.35
N ALA A 208 15.88 -6.52 0.00
CA ALA A 208 15.04 -5.48 0.60
C ALA A 208 14.77 -5.73 2.10
N ALA A 209 14.71 -7.00 2.51
CA ALA A 209 14.42 -7.39 3.89
C ALA A 209 15.60 -7.25 4.86
N LYS A 210 16.85 -7.05 4.37
CA LYS A 210 18.05 -6.98 5.23
C LYS A 210 18.03 -5.85 6.26
N PRO A 211 17.60 -4.62 5.93
CA PRO A 211 17.49 -3.57 6.93
C PRO A 211 16.27 -3.78 7.85
N ASP A 212 16.41 -3.50 9.13
CA ASP A 212 15.33 -3.68 10.13
C ASP A 212 14.19 -2.65 9.99
N ASN A 213 14.44 -1.57 9.28
CA ASN A 213 13.45 -0.49 9.03
C ASN A 213 12.65 -0.68 7.75
N THR A 214 12.80 -1.81 7.04
CA THR A 214 11.96 -2.15 5.89
C THR A 214 10.81 -3.08 6.28
N VAL A 215 9.65 -2.88 5.68
CA VAL A 215 8.41 -3.63 5.90
C VAL A 215 7.85 -4.04 4.54
N CYS A 216 7.34 -5.25 4.41
CA CYS A 216 6.67 -5.71 3.20
C CYS A 216 5.16 -5.45 3.30
N LYS A 217 4.61 -4.71 2.33
CA LYS A 217 3.17 -4.58 2.14
C LYS A 217 2.71 -5.57 1.08
N ILE A 218 2.03 -6.61 1.54
CA ILE A 218 1.48 -7.66 0.68
C ILE A 218 0.13 -7.16 0.15
N SER A 219 0.11 -6.74 -1.11
CA SER A 219 -1.05 -6.14 -1.76
C SER A 219 -0.87 -6.12 -3.29
N GLY A 220 -1.92 -5.83 -4.05
CA GLY A 220 -1.85 -5.50 -5.46
C GLY A 220 -1.35 -6.63 -6.38
N LEU A 221 -1.45 -7.89 -5.95
CA LEU A 221 -0.98 -9.04 -6.74
C LEU A 221 -1.82 -9.26 -8.01
N GLY A 222 -3.08 -8.83 -8.01
CA GLY A 222 -3.95 -8.86 -9.19
C GLY A 222 -3.48 -7.97 -10.34
N MET A 223 -2.72 -6.92 -10.06
CA MET A 223 -2.21 -6.02 -11.11
C MET A 223 -1.27 -6.71 -12.10
N SER A 224 -0.53 -7.71 -11.66
CA SER A 224 0.43 -8.45 -12.48
C SER A 224 0.03 -9.90 -12.77
N ASP A 225 -1.09 -10.36 -12.21
CA ASP A 225 -1.72 -11.64 -12.45
C ASP A 225 -3.24 -11.44 -12.47
N ASN A 226 -3.78 -11.01 -13.62
CA ASN A 226 -5.17 -10.56 -13.73
C ASN A 226 -6.19 -11.67 -13.49
N ASP A 227 -5.82 -12.91 -13.74
CA ASP A 227 -6.62 -14.12 -13.52
C ASP A 227 -6.09 -14.94 -12.33
N TRP A 228 -5.57 -14.22 -11.31
CA TRP A 228 -4.92 -14.84 -10.17
C TRP A 228 -5.81 -15.87 -9.46
N THR A 229 -5.16 -16.85 -8.87
CA THR A 229 -5.75 -17.83 -7.96
C THR A 229 -4.96 -17.85 -6.66
N VAL A 230 -5.50 -18.43 -5.61
CA VAL A 230 -4.78 -18.62 -4.35
C VAL A 230 -3.42 -19.27 -4.58
N ASP A 231 -3.39 -20.33 -5.43
CA ASP A 231 -2.15 -21.07 -5.73
C ASP A 231 -1.14 -20.24 -6.52
N SER A 232 -1.59 -19.34 -7.42
CA SER A 232 -0.68 -18.51 -8.23
C SER A 232 -0.01 -17.40 -7.40
N ILE A 233 -0.69 -16.86 -6.39
CA ILE A 233 -0.14 -15.80 -5.53
C ILE A 233 0.54 -16.32 -4.27
N ARG A 234 0.21 -17.52 -3.80
CA ARG A 234 0.76 -18.15 -2.59
C ARG A 234 2.29 -18.13 -2.53
N PRO A 235 3.05 -18.49 -3.58
CA PRO A 235 4.51 -18.48 -3.54
C PRO A 235 5.09 -17.09 -3.29
N PHE A 236 4.42 -16.04 -3.79
CA PHE A 236 4.85 -14.65 -3.60
C PHE A 236 4.60 -14.19 -2.18
N VAL A 237 3.41 -14.46 -1.64
CA VAL A 237 3.04 -14.10 -0.26
C VAL A 237 3.96 -14.80 0.73
N LEU A 238 4.11 -16.12 0.63
CA LEU A 238 4.93 -16.89 1.57
C LEU A 238 6.40 -16.49 1.51
N HIS A 239 6.95 -16.22 0.32
CA HIS A 239 8.34 -15.77 0.20
C HIS A 239 8.56 -14.38 0.83
N CYS A 240 7.58 -13.48 0.76
CA CYS A 240 7.65 -12.19 1.46
C CYS A 240 7.69 -12.42 2.98
N ILE A 241 6.81 -13.27 3.52
CA ILE A 241 6.78 -13.58 4.95
C ILE A 241 8.08 -14.26 5.39
N GLU A 242 8.60 -15.22 4.60
CA GLU A 242 9.89 -15.87 4.86
C GLU A 242 11.05 -14.86 4.89
N SER A 243 11.06 -13.88 3.97
CA SER A 243 12.15 -12.92 3.83
C SER A 243 12.14 -11.84 4.90
N PHE A 244 10.97 -11.25 5.20
CA PHE A 244 10.83 -10.12 6.13
C PHE A 244 10.53 -10.57 7.57
N GLY A 245 10.02 -11.78 7.74
CA GLY A 245 9.45 -12.24 9.00
C GLY A 245 8.03 -11.72 9.25
N VAL A 246 7.30 -12.45 10.10
CA VAL A 246 5.89 -12.14 10.45
C VAL A 246 5.71 -10.69 10.91
N ASP A 247 6.61 -10.21 11.78
CA ASP A 247 6.50 -8.88 12.41
C ASP A 247 6.70 -7.70 11.43
N ARG A 248 7.21 -7.97 10.24
CA ARG A 248 7.46 -6.95 9.20
C ARG A 248 6.67 -7.18 7.91
N CYS A 249 5.56 -7.92 8.00
CA CYS A 249 4.59 -8.07 6.92
C CYS A 249 3.24 -7.49 7.34
N ILE A 250 2.62 -6.75 6.43
CA ILE A 250 1.27 -6.20 6.56
C ILE A 250 0.49 -6.43 5.26
N PHE A 251 -0.81 -6.58 5.36
CA PHE A 251 -1.67 -6.84 4.21
C PHE A 251 -2.47 -5.61 3.80
N GLY A 252 -2.79 -5.53 2.52
CA GLY A 252 -3.70 -4.53 1.95
C GLY A 252 -4.36 -5.05 0.69
N THR A 253 -5.52 -4.51 0.35
CA THR A 253 -6.30 -4.99 -0.79
C THR A 253 -6.00 -4.27 -2.10
N ASN A 254 -5.34 -3.10 -2.03
CA ASN A 254 -5.18 -2.21 -3.18
C ASN A 254 -6.53 -1.77 -3.79
N TRP A 255 -7.58 -1.74 -2.97
CA TRP A 255 -8.92 -1.40 -3.43
C TRP A 255 -9.08 0.11 -3.70
N PRO A 256 -9.77 0.54 -4.76
CA PRO A 256 -10.52 -0.29 -5.70
C PRO A 256 -9.74 -0.70 -6.96
N VAL A 257 -8.41 -0.53 -7.02
CA VAL A 257 -7.62 -0.93 -8.19
C VAL A 257 -7.79 -2.41 -8.50
N ASP A 258 -7.66 -3.27 -7.48
CA ASP A 258 -7.84 -4.72 -7.66
C ASP A 258 -9.30 -5.16 -7.91
N SER A 259 -10.29 -4.24 -7.80
CA SER A 259 -11.66 -4.52 -8.28
C SER A 259 -11.74 -4.78 -9.78
N LEU A 260 -10.69 -4.43 -10.51
CA LEU A 260 -10.57 -4.75 -11.94
C LEU A 260 -10.34 -6.26 -12.19
N PHE A 261 -9.98 -7.02 -11.15
CA PHE A 261 -9.51 -8.41 -11.27
C PHE A 261 -10.28 -9.40 -10.40
N SER A 262 -10.85 -8.95 -9.26
CA SER A 262 -11.56 -9.84 -8.31
C SER A 262 -12.51 -9.07 -7.41
N GLY A 263 -13.27 -9.79 -6.57
CA GLY A 263 -14.03 -9.22 -5.48
C GLY A 263 -13.15 -8.87 -4.27
N TYR A 264 -13.62 -7.94 -3.43
CA TYR A 264 -12.92 -7.56 -2.20
C TYR A 264 -12.73 -8.75 -1.25
N ASP A 265 -13.81 -9.50 -1.02
CA ASP A 265 -13.80 -10.66 -0.13
C ASP A 265 -12.86 -11.77 -0.67
N ASP A 266 -12.78 -11.94 -2.01
CA ASP A 266 -11.89 -12.94 -2.63
C ASP A 266 -10.43 -12.69 -2.25
N ILE A 267 -9.99 -11.42 -2.19
CA ILE A 267 -8.62 -11.05 -1.82
C ILE A 267 -8.36 -11.38 -0.35
N VAL A 268 -9.27 -10.97 0.55
CA VAL A 268 -9.11 -11.19 2.00
C VAL A 268 -9.18 -12.68 2.34
N ASP A 269 -10.10 -13.42 1.70
CA ASP A 269 -10.23 -14.86 1.89
C ASP A 269 -8.99 -15.61 1.36
N ALA A 270 -8.42 -15.19 0.22
CA ALA A 270 -7.18 -15.75 -0.30
C ALA A 270 -5.99 -15.53 0.67
N TYR A 271 -5.84 -14.33 1.22
CA TYR A 271 -4.81 -14.07 2.23
C TYR A 271 -5.02 -14.92 3.48
N THR A 272 -6.26 -15.03 3.95
CA THR A 272 -6.61 -15.88 5.11
C THR A 272 -6.24 -17.33 4.86
N GLU A 273 -6.55 -17.88 3.68
CA GLU A 273 -6.19 -19.25 3.32
C GLU A 273 -4.66 -19.44 3.26
N ILE A 274 -3.93 -18.49 2.66
CA ILE A 274 -2.47 -18.60 2.48
C ILE A 274 -1.75 -18.63 3.84
N ILE A 275 -2.22 -17.85 4.82
CA ILE A 275 -1.58 -17.80 6.14
C ILE A 275 -2.20 -18.74 7.17
N SER A 276 -3.11 -19.61 6.79
CA SER A 276 -3.83 -20.50 7.71
C SER A 276 -2.94 -21.48 8.50
N ASP A 277 -1.75 -21.80 7.98
CA ASP A 277 -0.78 -22.66 8.66
C ASP A 277 0.06 -21.93 9.74
N PHE A 278 0.01 -20.58 9.79
CA PHE A 278 0.63 -19.81 10.84
C PHE A 278 -0.20 -19.86 12.12
N SER A 279 0.43 -19.65 13.27
CA SER A 279 -0.31 -19.55 14.54
C SER A 279 -1.29 -18.36 14.52
N GLU A 280 -2.34 -18.44 15.34
CA GLU A 280 -3.33 -17.37 15.44
C GLU A 280 -2.69 -16.02 15.80
N ASP A 281 -1.67 -16.00 16.69
CA ASP A 281 -0.95 -14.77 17.04
C ASP A 281 -0.16 -14.19 15.87
N GLU A 282 0.44 -15.02 15.02
CA GLU A 282 1.13 -14.59 13.80
C GLU A 282 0.15 -14.07 12.73
N GLN A 283 -1.00 -14.72 12.58
CA GLN A 283 -2.05 -14.25 11.70
C GLN A 283 -2.59 -12.88 12.14
N ILE A 284 -2.86 -12.70 13.45
CA ILE A 284 -3.27 -11.40 14.02
C ILE A 284 -2.16 -10.35 13.82
N ALA A 285 -0.90 -10.72 14.01
CA ALA A 285 0.22 -9.81 13.80
C ALA A 285 0.19 -9.24 12.35
N MET A 286 0.11 -10.10 11.36
CA MET A 286 0.14 -9.71 9.94
C MET A 286 -1.14 -8.98 9.48
N PHE A 287 -2.32 -9.38 9.98
CA PHE A 287 -3.59 -8.82 9.53
C PHE A 287 -3.96 -7.49 10.22
N SER A 288 -3.47 -7.25 11.45
CA SER A 288 -3.86 -6.04 12.17
C SER A 288 -2.71 -5.43 12.99
N ARG A 289 -2.14 -6.14 13.95
CA ARG A 289 -1.24 -5.59 14.97
C ARG A 289 -0.03 -4.85 14.39
N ASN A 290 0.63 -5.41 13.36
CA ASN A 290 1.80 -4.79 12.75
C ASN A 290 1.45 -3.45 12.08
N ALA A 291 0.32 -3.39 11.40
CA ALA A 291 -0.16 -2.16 10.78
C ALA A 291 -0.56 -1.09 11.81
N GLU A 292 -1.22 -1.50 12.90
CA GLU A 292 -1.59 -0.61 13.99
C GLU A 292 -0.36 0.02 14.66
N LEU A 293 0.67 -0.79 14.92
CA LEU A 293 1.94 -0.31 15.49
C LEU A 293 2.71 0.58 14.52
N LEU A 294 2.79 0.17 13.25
CA LEU A 294 3.53 0.90 12.22
C LEU A 294 2.97 2.30 11.97
N TYR A 295 1.63 2.37 11.81
CA TYR A 295 0.94 3.61 11.48
C TYR A 295 0.41 4.36 12.71
N ASN A 296 0.55 3.81 13.91
CA ASN A 296 -0.01 4.37 15.15
C ASN A 296 -1.51 4.75 14.99
N ILE A 297 -2.33 3.74 14.68
CA ILE A 297 -3.78 3.89 14.37
C ILE A 297 -4.64 2.99 15.25
#